data_8fe014f094de1070978d8f28577f9348
#
_entry.id   8fe014f094de1070978d8f28577f9348
#
_cell.length_a   1.000
_cell.length_b   1.000
_cell.length_c   1.000
_cell.angle_alpha   90.00
_cell.angle_beta   90.00
_cell.angle_gamma   90.00
#
_symmetry.space_group_name_H-M   'P 1'
#
loop_
_entity.id
_entity.type
_entity.pdbx_description
1 polymer ?
#
loop_
_entity_poly.entity_id
_entity_poly.type
_entity_poly.pdbx_seq_one_letter_code
_entity_poly.pdbx_strand_id
1 'polypeptide(L)'
;MDLPASLILATRNRHKLREFERLLAPAAIAVQALPEGIELPPEVGSTFAAIALPKARAAAAQTGRPALADDSGIEAEALSGRPGVLSARYAGPTATDQENLAKLEREAPVGSGLRYVCALAYVDPARNVEEVFFGDCPGRLAGERRGERGFGYDPVFLPRGEFEGRTMAELSDEEKDLISHRGRAVAALLAAAPRERLDRNVEP
;
A
#
# COMPACT_ATOMS: atom_id res chain seq x y z
N MET A 1 -5.66 -10.60 -17.43
CA MET A 1 -4.40 -9.83 -17.58
C MET A 1 -3.23 -10.73 -17.21
N ASP A 2 -2.26 -10.91 -18.11
CA ASP A 2 -1.07 -11.73 -17.84
C ASP A 2 -0.04 -10.91 -17.06
N LEU A 3 0.28 -11.30 -15.84
CA LEU A 3 1.28 -10.61 -15.04
C LEU A 3 2.70 -11.10 -15.40
N PRO A 4 3.70 -10.21 -15.42
CA PRO A 4 5.08 -10.58 -15.73
C PRO A 4 5.74 -11.30 -14.54
N ALA A 5 6.83 -12.05 -14.82
CA ALA A 5 7.63 -12.67 -13.76
C ALA A 5 8.40 -11.64 -12.91
N SER A 6 8.55 -10.41 -13.39
CA SER A 6 9.16 -9.31 -12.61
C SER A 6 8.61 -7.96 -13.03
N LEU A 7 8.56 -7.01 -12.08
CA LEU A 7 8.07 -5.66 -12.28
C LEU A 7 8.85 -4.65 -11.41
N ILE A 8 8.76 -3.38 -11.78
CA ILE A 8 9.33 -2.27 -11.01
C ILE A 8 8.29 -1.76 -10.01
N LEU A 9 8.68 -1.51 -8.77
CA LEU A 9 7.84 -0.77 -7.82
C LEU A 9 8.27 0.71 -7.80
N ALA A 10 7.39 1.59 -8.26
CA ALA A 10 7.62 3.03 -8.35
C ALA A 10 7.49 3.72 -6.99
N THR A 11 8.40 3.40 -6.09
CA THR A 11 8.50 4.00 -4.76
C THR A 11 9.96 4.13 -4.29
N ARG A 12 10.24 5.13 -3.46
CA ARG A 12 11.50 5.27 -2.70
C ARG A 12 11.34 4.82 -1.24
N ASN A 13 10.12 4.45 -0.83
CA ASN A 13 9.85 3.98 0.52
C ASN A 13 10.25 2.51 0.68
N ARG A 14 11.30 2.24 1.48
CA ARG A 14 11.83 0.90 1.71
C ARG A 14 10.86 -0.03 2.46
N HIS A 15 9.96 0.52 3.28
CA HIS A 15 8.94 -0.29 3.97
C HIS A 15 7.92 -0.82 2.97
N LYS A 16 7.43 0.04 2.05
CA LYS A 16 6.53 -0.39 0.97
C LYS A 16 7.20 -1.44 0.08
N LEU A 17 8.46 -1.25 -0.29
CA LEU A 17 9.18 -2.21 -1.12
C LEU A 17 9.16 -3.62 -0.48
N ARG A 18 9.56 -3.73 0.80
CA ARG A 18 9.55 -5.01 1.52
C ARG A 18 8.16 -5.65 1.64
N GLU A 19 7.11 -4.85 1.86
CA GLU A 19 5.74 -5.36 1.90
C GLU A 19 5.32 -5.93 0.54
N PHE A 20 5.56 -5.22 -0.58
CA PHE A 20 5.21 -5.71 -1.91
C PHE A 20 6.05 -6.91 -2.35
N GLU A 21 7.33 -6.98 -1.96
CA GLU A 21 8.17 -8.17 -2.17
C GLU A 21 7.53 -9.41 -1.52
N ARG A 22 7.10 -9.32 -0.25
CA ARG A 22 6.42 -10.42 0.45
C ARG A 22 5.07 -10.77 -0.18
N LEU A 23 4.24 -9.77 -0.46
CA LEU A 23 2.88 -9.96 -0.99
C LEU A 23 2.87 -10.60 -2.38
N LEU A 24 3.87 -10.35 -3.21
CA LEU A 24 3.94 -10.87 -4.59
C LEU A 24 4.80 -12.14 -4.72
N ALA A 25 5.60 -12.48 -3.71
CA ALA A 25 6.42 -13.69 -3.71
C ALA A 25 5.61 -15.01 -3.91
N PRO A 26 4.42 -15.21 -3.28
CA PRO A 26 3.63 -16.41 -3.50
C PRO A 26 3.14 -16.60 -4.95
N ALA A 27 3.04 -15.50 -5.71
CA ALA A 27 2.70 -15.52 -7.13
C ALA A 27 3.93 -15.64 -8.05
N ALA A 28 5.12 -15.88 -7.48
CA ALA A 28 6.40 -15.93 -8.20
C ALA A 28 6.69 -14.66 -9.03
N ILE A 29 6.25 -13.50 -8.57
CA ILE A 29 6.49 -12.20 -9.18
C ILE A 29 7.59 -11.48 -8.40
N ALA A 30 8.74 -11.27 -9.03
CA ALA A 30 9.86 -10.54 -8.43
C ALA A 30 9.61 -9.03 -8.49
N VAL A 31 9.62 -8.38 -7.33
CA VAL A 31 9.52 -6.92 -7.23
C VAL A 31 10.92 -6.32 -7.24
N GLN A 32 11.15 -5.35 -8.09
CA GLN A 32 12.42 -4.64 -8.18
C GLN A 32 12.25 -3.20 -7.71
N ALA A 33 13.23 -2.73 -6.96
CA ALA A 33 13.27 -1.32 -6.55
C ALA A 33 13.33 -0.39 -7.77
N LEU A 34 12.78 0.81 -7.62
CA LEU A 34 12.88 1.86 -8.64
C LEU A 34 14.36 2.18 -8.88
N PRO A 35 14.87 2.05 -10.13
CA PRO A 35 16.26 2.34 -10.46
C PRO A 35 16.64 3.79 -10.09
N GLU A 36 17.93 3.99 -9.83
CA GLU A 36 18.46 5.34 -9.68
C GLU A 36 18.30 6.14 -10.99
N GLY A 37 18.06 7.44 -10.86
CA GLY A 37 17.84 8.31 -12.02
C GLY A 37 16.42 8.33 -12.58
N ILE A 38 15.54 7.41 -12.18
CA ILE A 38 14.12 7.49 -12.56
C ILE A 38 13.42 8.58 -11.74
N GLU A 39 12.84 9.55 -12.42
CA GLU A 39 12.09 10.63 -11.80
C GLU A 39 10.60 10.30 -11.71
N LEU A 40 10.06 10.39 -10.50
CA LEU A 40 8.63 10.27 -10.27
C LEU A 40 7.98 11.67 -10.27
N PRO A 41 6.77 11.79 -10.82
CA PRO A 41 6.05 13.05 -10.78
C PRO A 41 5.72 13.46 -9.33
N PRO A 42 5.51 14.76 -9.09
CA PRO A 42 5.05 15.24 -7.78
C PRO A 42 3.69 14.64 -7.44
N GLU A 43 3.50 14.31 -6.16
CA GLU A 43 2.26 13.74 -5.63
C GLU A 43 1.16 14.81 -5.53
N VAL A 44 0.56 15.14 -6.67
CA VAL A 44 -0.53 16.10 -6.79
C VAL A 44 -1.81 15.37 -7.19
N GLY A 45 -2.82 15.41 -6.32
CA GLY A 45 -4.10 14.75 -6.56
C GLY A 45 -4.98 14.76 -5.32
N SER A 46 -6.29 14.63 -5.52
CA SER A 46 -7.28 14.54 -4.45
C SER A 46 -7.68 13.10 -4.10
N THR A 47 -7.18 12.12 -4.87
CA THR A 47 -7.44 10.70 -4.64
C THR A 47 -6.15 9.89 -4.72
N PHE A 48 -6.09 8.77 -4.02
CA PHE A 48 -4.96 7.85 -4.06
C PHE A 48 -4.65 7.36 -5.48
N ALA A 49 -5.69 7.07 -6.28
CA ALA A 49 -5.53 6.64 -7.66
C ALA A 49 -4.91 7.72 -8.56
N ALA A 50 -5.31 8.99 -8.37
CA ALA A 50 -4.78 10.13 -9.12
C ALA A 50 -3.30 10.38 -8.83
N ILE A 51 -2.78 9.88 -7.69
CA ILE A 51 -1.37 9.97 -7.32
C ILE A 51 -0.61 8.70 -7.75
N ALA A 52 -1.20 7.51 -7.58
CA ALA A 52 -0.53 6.25 -7.90
C ALA A 52 -0.30 6.09 -9.41
N LEU A 53 -1.32 6.33 -10.24
CA LEU A 53 -1.26 6.06 -11.67
C LEU A 53 -0.17 6.85 -12.42
N PRO A 54 0.02 8.17 -12.20
CA PRO A 54 1.13 8.89 -12.81
C PRO A 54 2.52 8.36 -12.41
N LYS A 55 2.68 7.87 -11.16
CA LYS A 55 3.96 7.26 -10.71
C LYS A 55 4.24 5.96 -11.47
N ALA A 56 3.23 5.09 -11.63
CA ALA A 56 3.38 3.85 -12.38
C ALA A 56 3.70 4.12 -13.86
N ARG A 57 3.00 5.06 -14.50
CA ARG A 57 3.25 5.51 -15.87
C ARG A 57 4.67 6.03 -16.07
N ALA A 58 5.14 6.90 -15.16
CA ALA A 58 6.48 7.46 -15.24
C ALA A 58 7.57 6.38 -15.13
N ALA A 59 7.41 5.44 -14.19
CA ALA A 59 8.35 4.34 -14.04
C ALA A 59 8.33 3.40 -15.26
N ALA A 60 7.14 3.03 -15.76
CA ALA A 60 6.99 2.18 -16.93
C ALA A 60 7.58 2.83 -18.20
N ALA A 61 7.29 4.11 -18.43
CA ALA A 61 7.79 4.83 -19.59
C ALA A 61 9.32 4.97 -19.60
N GLN A 62 9.94 5.29 -18.46
CA GLN A 62 11.38 5.50 -18.36
C GLN A 62 12.17 4.18 -18.35
N THR A 63 11.57 3.08 -17.90
CA THR A 63 12.24 1.77 -17.82
C THR A 63 11.91 0.84 -18.98
N GLY A 64 10.85 1.10 -19.75
CA GLY A 64 10.31 0.18 -20.76
C GLY A 64 9.72 -1.11 -20.17
N ARG A 65 9.47 -1.16 -18.85
CA ARG A 65 9.10 -2.37 -18.11
C ARG A 65 7.77 -2.21 -17.38
N PRO A 66 7.06 -3.32 -17.10
CA PRO A 66 5.90 -3.28 -16.25
C PRO A 66 6.22 -2.68 -14.88
N ALA A 67 5.35 -1.77 -14.41
CA ALA A 67 5.53 -1.07 -13.15
C ALA A 67 4.26 -1.10 -12.29
N LEU A 68 4.46 -1.20 -10.97
CA LEU A 68 3.46 -0.94 -9.95
C LEU A 68 3.79 0.39 -9.25
N ALA A 69 2.76 1.10 -8.86
CA ALA A 69 2.88 2.19 -7.89
C ALA A 69 1.72 2.12 -6.90
N ASP A 70 2.01 2.31 -5.62
CA ASP A 70 0.97 2.51 -4.65
C ASP A 70 0.92 3.97 -4.19
N ASP A 71 -0.28 4.46 -4.00
CA ASP A 71 -0.53 5.55 -3.08
C ASP A 71 -1.53 5.09 -2.03
N SER A 72 -1.22 5.37 -0.78
CA SER A 72 -1.93 4.81 0.35
C SER A 72 -1.86 5.73 1.56
N GLY A 73 -2.89 5.65 2.38
CA GLY A 73 -2.96 6.46 3.58
C GLY A 73 -4.03 5.99 4.53
N ILE A 74 -4.21 6.76 5.58
CA ILE A 74 -5.23 6.56 6.59
C ILE A 74 -6.30 7.62 6.47
N GLU A 75 -7.54 7.21 6.63
CA GLU A 75 -8.71 8.09 6.72
C GLU A 75 -9.34 7.94 8.10
N ALA A 76 -9.66 9.04 8.74
CA ALA A 76 -10.36 9.08 10.02
C ALA A 76 -11.78 9.63 9.83
N GLU A 77 -12.78 8.86 10.25
CA GLU A 77 -14.20 9.23 10.13
C GLU A 77 -14.49 10.55 10.87
N ALA A 78 -13.98 10.68 12.08
CA ALA A 78 -14.15 11.90 12.89
C ALA A 78 -13.52 13.15 12.27
N LEU A 79 -12.62 12.98 11.28
CA LEU A 79 -11.94 14.07 10.57
C LEU A 79 -12.42 14.22 9.12
N SER A 80 -13.59 13.66 8.78
CA SER A 80 -14.15 13.68 7.41
C SER A 80 -13.19 13.14 6.36
N GLY A 81 -12.51 12.02 6.68
CA GLY A 81 -11.57 11.33 5.79
C GLY A 81 -10.13 11.88 5.81
N ARG A 82 -9.84 12.96 6.56
CA ARG A 82 -8.44 13.39 6.75
C ARG A 82 -7.68 12.40 7.63
N PRO A 83 -6.37 12.23 7.45
CA PRO A 83 -5.47 12.91 6.53
C PRO A 83 -5.60 12.48 5.06
N GLY A 84 -6.13 11.30 4.72
CA GLY A 84 -6.28 10.85 3.33
C GLY A 84 -4.95 10.83 2.57
N VAL A 85 -4.90 11.42 1.39
CA VAL A 85 -3.69 11.52 0.55
C VAL A 85 -2.55 12.31 1.19
N LEU A 86 -2.82 13.01 2.29
CA LEU A 86 -1.79 13.75 3.04
C LEU A 86 -1.17 12.93 4.18
N SER A 87 -1.48 11.63 4.29
CA SER A 87 -1.05 10.79 5.42
C SER A 87 0.44 10.85 5.71
N ALA A 88 1.28 10.80 4.69
CA ALA A 88 2.74 10.83 4.86
C ALA A 88 3.30 12.22 5.27
N ARG A 89 2.50 13.27 5.15
CA ARG A 89 2.89 14.66 5.45
C ARG A 89 1.82 15.41 6.26
N TYR A 90 1.06 14.69 7.07
CA TYR A 90 -0.09 15.22 7.80
C TYR A 90 0.30 16.33 8.79
N ALA A 91 1.41 16.18 9.48
CA ALA A 91 1.94 17.18 10.38
C ALA A 91 2.82 18.25 9.70
N GLY A 92 3.11 18.07 8.40
CA GLY A 92 3.92 19.00 7.60
C GLY A 92 4.73 18.27 6.52
N PRO A 93 5.31 18.99 5.56
CA PRO A 93 5.98 18.40 4.40
C PRO A 93 7.21 17.54 4.73
N THR A 94 7.85 17.78 5.87
CA THR A 94 9.03 17.05 6.37
C THR A 94 8.75 16.26 7.65
N ALA A 95 7.47 16.09 7.99
CA ALA A 95 7.08 15.40 9.23
C ALA A 95 7.49 13.94 9.23
N THR A 96 7.94 13.48 10.38
CA THR A 96 8.21 12.07 10.66
C THR A 96 6.90 11.29 10.86
N ASP A 97 6.96 9.97 10.77
CA ASP A 97 5.82 9.10 11.08
C ASP A 97 5.28 9.36 12.49
N GLN A 98 6.15 9.60 13.46
CA GLN A 98 5.75 9.89 14.85
C GLN A 98 5.00 11.22 14.99
N GLU A 99 5.40 12.26 14.25
CA GLU A 99 4.71 13.55 14.25
C GLU A 99 3.35 13.46 13.57
N ASN A 100 3.25 12.73 12.46
CA ASN A 100 1.99 12.47 11.78
C ASN A 100 1.01 11.70 12.68
N LEU A 101 1.50 10.65 13.34
CA LEU A 101 0.73 9.84 14.28
C LEU A 101 0.28 10.67 15.47
N ALA A 102 1.18 11.44 16.09
CA ALA A 102 0.85 12.33 17.21
C ALA A 102 -0.20 13.38 16.86
N LYS A 103 -0.20 13.86 15.62
CA LYS A 103 -1.24 14.78 15.14
C LYS A 103 -2.59 14.08 15.02
N LEU A 104 -2.64 12.86 14.48
CA LEU A 104 -3.88 12.09 14.40
C LEU A 104 -4.47 11.84 15.79
N GLU A 105 -3.65 11.44 16.76
CA GLU A 105 -4.09 11.20 18.13
C GLU A 105 -4.67 12.45 18.82
N ARG A 106 -4.15 13.63 18.49
CA ARG A 106 -4.68 14.90 19.05
C ARG A 106 -6.00 15.33 18.42
N GLU A 107 -6.21 15.00 17.15
CA GLU A 107 -7.34 15.51 16.38
C GLU A 107 -8.52 14.52 16.34
N ALA A 108 -8.27 13.21 16.40
CA ALA A 108 -9.30 12.18 16.36
C ALA A 108 -9.57 11.60 17.76
N PRO A 109 -10.83 11.45 18.18
CA PRO A 109 -11.18 10.80 19.42
C PRO A 109 -10.76 9.33 19.45
N VAL A 110 -10.31 8.83 20.61
CA VAL A 110 -10.05 7.39 20.83
C VAL A 110 -11.30 6.57 20.49
N GLY A 111 -11.11 5.46 19.81
CA GLY A 111 -12.18 4.56 19.36
C GLY A 111 -12.88 5.00 18.09
N SER A 112 -12.59 6.21 17.54
CA SER A 112 -13.16 6.64 16.26
C SER A 112 -12.76 5.72 15.11
N GLY A 113 -13.65 5.62 14.11
CA GLY A 113 -13.42 4.81 12.92
C GLY A 113 -12.20 5.31 12.14
N LEU A 114 -11.32 4.37 11.80
CA LEU A 114 -10.20 4.56 10.90
C LEU A 114 -10.30 3.61 9.72
N ARG A 115 -9.71 3.98 8.61
CA ARG A 115 -9.57 3.11 7.45
C ARG A 115 -8.23 3.34 6.78
N TYR A 116 -7.43 2.30 6.63
CA TYR A 116 -6.34 2.33 5.66
C TYR A 116 -6.87 2.11 4.25
N VAL A 117 -6.35 2.83 3.30
CA VAL A 117 -6.70 2.74 1.87
C VAL A 117 -5.42 2.61 1.05
N CYS A 118 -5.46 1.76 0.03
CA CYS A 118 -4.42 1.63 -0.99
C CYS A 118 -5.06 1.70 -2.38
N ALA A 119 -4.53 2.55 -3.25
CA ALA A 119 -4.70 2.48 -4.69
C ALA A 119 -3.39 1.94 -5.29
N LEU A 120 -3.45 0.77 -5.91
CA LEU A 120 -2.33 0.09 -6.55
C LEU A 120 -2.49 0.19 -8.07
N ALA A 121 -1.70 1.05 -8.70
CA ALA A 121 -1.69 1.22 -10.15
C ALA A 121 -0.71 0.25 -10.80
N TYR A 122 -1.15 -0.46 -11.84
CA TYR A 122 -0.33 -1.31 -12.69
C TYR A 122 -0.29 -0.75 -14.11
N VAL A 123 0.91 -0.63 -14.68
CA VAL A 123 1.14 -0.19 -16.06
C VAL A 123 2.10 -1.16 -16.74
N ASP A 124 1.66 -1.74 -17.89
CA ASP A 124 2.51 -2.57 -18.75
C ASP A 124 2.55 -1.96 -20.15
N PRO A 125 3.65 -1.29 -20.50
CA PRO A 125 3.75 -0.62 -21.80
C PRO A 125 3.81 -1.59 -22.98
N ALA A 126 4.32 -2.82 -22.78
CA ALA A 126 4.41 -3.81 -23.85
C ALA A 126 3.04 -4.40 -24.22
N ARG A 127 2.10 -4.43 -23.26
CA ARG A 127 0.74 -4.95 -23.45
C ARG A 127 -0.31 -3.86 -23.58
N ASN A 128 0.08 -2.59 -23.45
CA ASN A 128 -0.82 -1.43 -23.40
C ASN A 128 -1.91 -1.59 -22.33
N VAL A 129 -1.51 -2.01 -21.13
CA VAL A 129 -2.41 -2.20 -19.97
C VAL A 129 -2.15 -1.11 -18.94
N GLU A 130 -3.21 -0.49 -18.47
CA GLU A 130 -3.23 0.40 -17.33
C GLU A 130 -4.45 0.10 -16.48
N GLU A 131 -4.25 -0.29 -15.23
CA GLU A 131 -5.34 -0.61 -14.30
C GLU A 131 -5.00 -0.12 -12.89
N VAL A 132 -6.03 0.14 -12.09
CA VAL A 132 -5.89 0.52 -10.68
C VAL A 132 -6.74 -0.41 -9.83
N PHE A 133 -6.08 -1.03 -8.86
CA PHE A 133 -6.69 -1.94 -7.90
C PHE A 133 -6.78 -1.26 -6.54
N PHE A 134 -7.83 -1.56 -5.79
CA PHE A 134 -8.07 -0.96 -4.50
C PHE A 134 -8.07 -2.03 -3.41
N GLY A 135 -7.55 -1.65 -2.26
CA GLY A 135 -7.71 -2.40 -1.03
C GLY A 135 -7.88 -1.44 0.14
N ASP A 136 -8.72 -1.82 1.08
CA ASP A 136 -8.92 -1.06 2.30
C ASP A 136 -8.90 -1.98 3.51
N CYS A 137 -8.55 -1.43 4.66
CA CYS A 137 -8.59 -2.13 5.93
C CYS A 137 -9.32 -1.25 6.94
N PRO A 138 -10.56 -1.59 7.34
CA PRO A 138 -11.28 -0.85 8.36
C PRO A 138 -10.72 -1.15 9.75
N GLY A 139 -10.76 -0.15 10.61
CA GLY A 139 -10.25 -0.25 11.97
C GLY A 139 -10.78 0.86 12.87
N ARG A 140 -10.09 1.08 13.99
CA ARG A 140 -10.39 2.15 14.94
C ARG A 140 -9.10 2.68 15.59
N LEU A 141 -9.15 3.89 16.12
CA LEU A 141 -8.04 4.50 16.83
C LEU A 141 -7.89 3.87 18.24
N ALA A 142 -6.71 3.32 18.52
CA ALA A 142 -6.36 2.83 19.85
C ALA A 142 -6.23 3.97 20.88
N GLY A 143 -6.44 3.66 22.14
CA GLY A 143 -6.23 4.60 23.24
C GLY A 143 -4.77 4.80 23.63
N GLU A 144 -3.89 3.92 23.16
CA GLU A 144 -2.45 3.94 23.41
C GLU A 144 -1.69 3.29 22.26
N ARG A 145 -0.43 3.68 22.10
CA ARG A 145 0.47 3.08 21.09
C ARG A 145 0.96 1.73 21.59
N ARG A 146 0.85 0.70 20.74
CA ARG A 146 1.31 -0.65 21.04
C ARG A 146 2.00 -1.27 19.85
N GLY A 147 2.97 -2.17 20.12
CA GLY A 147 3.76 -2.85 19.11
C GLY A 147 4.89 -1.99 18.54
N GLU A 148 5.83 -2.66 17.89
CA GLU A 148 7.06 -2.04 17.35
C GLU A 148 7.26 -2.35 15.85
N ARG A 149 6.36 -3.14 15.26
CA ARG A 149 6.44 -3.53 13.85
C ARG A 149 5.74 -2.53 12.94
N GLY A 150 5.98 -2.67 11.64
CA GLY A 150 5.35 -1.83 10.64
C GLY A 150 5.92 -0.42 10.60
N PHE A 151 5.08 0.56 10.25
CA PHE A 151 5.44 1.98 10.13
C PHE A 151 4.21 2.88 10.14
N GLY A 152 4.44 4.19 10.19
CA GLY A 152 3.37 5.19 10.11
C GLY A 152 2.40 5.10 11.28
N TYR A 153 1.15 4.81 11.01
CA TYR A 153 0.06 4.79 11.99
C TYR A 153 -0.20 3.41 12.61
N ASP A 154 0.58 2.39 12.27
CA ASP A 154 0.39 1.01 12.73
C ASP A 154 0.29 0.87 14.26
N PRO A 155 1.06 1.62 15.09
CA PRO A 155 0.99 1.50 16.56
C PRO A 155 -0.35 1.90 17.18
N VAL A 156 -1.18 2.66 16.47
CA VAL A 156 -2.50 3.10 16.98
C VAL A 156 -3.67 2.57 16.16
N PHE A 157 -3.42 1.78 15.14
CA PHE A 157 -4.47 1.24 14.28
C PHE A 157 -4.91 -0.15 14.78
N LEU A 158 -6.14 -0.25 15.29
CA LEU A 158 -6.78 -1.51 15.65
C LEU A 158 -7.62 -2.01 14.48
N PRO A 159 -7.19 -3.04 13.74
CA PRO A 159 -7.99 -3.58 12.64
C PRO A 159 -9.29 -4.21 13.16
N ARG A 160 -10.33 -4.17 12.33
CA ARG A 160 -11.56 -4.94 12.58
C ARG A 160 -11.43 -6.34 12.03
N GLY A 161 -11.98 -7.32 12.74
CA GLY A 161 -12.07 -8.72 12.29
C GLY A 161 -11.07 -9.63 13.00
N GLU A 162 -10.34 -10.47 12.26
CA GLU A 162 -9.59 -11.62 12.77
C GLU A 162 -8.58 -11.30 13.89
N PHE A 163 -7.93 -10.14 13.82
CA PHE A 163 -6.93 -9.72 14.81
C PHE A 163 -7.43 -8.57 15.68
N GLU A 164 -8.73 -8.52 15.96
CA GLU A 164 -9.33 -7.47 16.77
C GLU A 164 -8.70 -7.42 18.18
N GLY A 165 -8.41 -6.19 18.63
CA GLY A 165 -7.77 -5.96 19.94
C GLY A 165 -6.25 -5.84 19.90
N ARG A 166 -5.60 -6.26 18.81
CA ARG A 166 -4.17 -6.03 18.55
C ARG A 166 -4.00 -4.88 17.56
N THR A 167 -3.01 -4.02 17.75
CA THR A 167 -2.68 -3.00 16.75
C THR A 167 -1.95 -3.63 15.55
N MET A 168 -1.94 -2.94 14.40
CA MET A 168 -1.16 -3.40 13.24
C MET A 168 0.33 -3.60 13.57
N ALA A 169 0.88 -2.82 14.51
CA ALA A 169 2.27 -2.94 14.94
C ALA A 169 2.54 -4.12 15.91
N GLU A 170 1.50 -4.78 16.41
CA GLU A 170 1.59 -6.01 17.20
C GLU A 170 1.48 -7.28 16.33
N LEU A 171 1.05 -7.16 15.09
CA LEU A 171 0.90 -8.28 14.16
C LEU A 171 2.25 -8.72 13.60
N SER A 172 2.37 -10.02 13.25
CA SER A 172 3.46 -10.47 12.39
C SER A 172 3.32 -9.91 10.98
N ASP A 173 4.37 -10.00 10.19
CA ASP A 173 4.33 -9.58 8.78
C ASP A 173 3.28 -10.37 8.01
N GLU A 174 3.19 -11.68 8.24
CA GLU A 174 2.22 -12.59 7.61
C GLU A 174 0.78 -12.28 8.04
N GLU A 175 0.54 -12.06 9.34
CA GLU A 175 -0.78 -11.68 9.86
C GLU A 175 -1.24 -10.34 9.25
N LYS A 176 -0.33 -9.36 9.17
CA LYS A 176 -0.60 -8.06 8.57
C LYS A 176 -0.90 -8.18 7.07
N ASP A 177 -0.13 -8.98 6.34
CA ASP A 177 -0.30 -9.16 4.90
C ASP A 177 -1.68 -9.73 4.54
N LEU A 178 -2.26 -10.59 5.38
CA LEU A 178 -3.60 -11.17 5.20
C LEU A 178 -4.73 -10.13 5.23
N ILE A 179 -4.62 -9.10 6.07
CA ILE A 179 -5.72 -8.16 6.33
C ILE A 179 -5.47 -6.75 5.81
N SER A 180 -4.22 -6.41 5.50
CA SER A 180 -3.83 -5.04 5.18
C SER A 180 -4.47 -4.54 3.87
N HIS A 181 -4.58 -3.21 3.76
CA HIS A 181 -5.02 -2.53 2.55
C HIS A 181 -4.15 -2.88 1.33
N ARG A 182 -2.79 -3.01 1.51
CA ARG A 182 -1.88 -3.45 0.44
C ARG A 182 -2.08 -4.90 0.07
N GLY A 183 -2.23 -5.79 1.07
CA GLY A 183 -2.54 -7.20 0.82
C GLY A 183 -3.81 -7.38 0.01
N ARG A 184 -4.87 -6.64 0.33
CA ARG A 184 -6.13 -6.66 -0.41
C ARG A 184 -6.01 -6.07 -1.82
N ALA A 185 -5.25 -5.00 -2.00
CA ALA A 185 -5.01 -4.43 -3.34
C ALA A 185 -4.21 -5.40 -4.22
N VAL A 186 -3.19 -6.08 -3.66
CA VAL A 186 -2.44 -7.12 -4.37
C VAL A 186 -3.32 -8.33 -4.68
N ALA A 187 -4.18 -8.76 -3.75
CA ALA A 187 -5.14 -9.84 -4.02
C ALA A 187 -6.09 -9.50 -5.18
N ALA A 188 -6.55 -8.24 -5.27
CA ALA A 188 -7.35 -7.76 -6.39
C ALA A 188 -6.57 -7.77 -7.72
N LEU A 189 -5.30 -7.33 -7.71
CA LEU A 189 -4.41 -7.42 -8.88
C LEU A 189 -4.23 -8.88 -9.34
N LEU A 190 -3.94 -9.80 -8.41
CA LEU A 190 -3.74 -11.21 -8.74
C LEU A 190 -5.02 -11.90 -9.22
N ALA A 191 -6.19 -11.52 -8.68
CA ALA A 191 -7.48 -12.03 -9.13
C ALA A 191 -7.86 -11.60 -10.56
N ALA A 192 -7.35 -10.46 -11.03
CA ALA A 192 -7.53 -10.00 -12.40
C ALA A 192 -6.61 -10.71 -13.42
N ALA A 193 -5.62 -11.48 -12.94
CA ALA A 193 -4.77 -12.31 -13.78
C ALA A 193 -5.43 -13.66 -14.09
N PRO A 194 -5.32 -14.23 -15.32
CA PRO A 194 -5.81 -15.56 -15.64
C PRO A 194 -5.12 -16.62 -14.77
N ARG A 195 -5.88 -17.58 -14.25
CA ARG A 195 -5.40 -18.66 -13.37
C ARG A 195 -4.50 -19.71 -14.03
N GLU A 196 -4.20 -19.63 -15.32
CA GLU A 196 -3.53 -20.70 -16.08
C GLU A 196 -2.04 -20.94 -15.73
N ARG A 197 -1.41 -20.12 -14.88
CA ARG A 197 0.02 -20.30 -14.54
C ARG A 197 0.30 -21.01 -13.21
N LEU A 198 -0.67 -21.22 -12.36
CA LEU A 198 -0.45 -21.87 -11.07
C LEU A 198 -0.30 -23.40 -11.16
N ASP A 199 -0.74 -24.02 -12.26
CA ASP A 199 -0.78 -25.49 -12.39
C ASP A 199 0.39 -26.11 -13.18
N ARG A 200 1.36 -25.34 -13.69
CA ARG A 200 2.44 -25.89 -14.54
C ARG A 200 3.70 -26.33 -13.81
N ASN A 201 3.74 -26.28 -12.50
CA ASN A 201 4.90 -26.72 -11.70
C ASN A 201 4.60 -27.94 -10.80
N VAL A 202 3.58 -28.74 -11.12
CA VAL A 202 3.35 -30.04 -10.49
C VAL A 202 3.26 -31.09 -11.60
N GLU A 203 4.39 -31.47 -12.13
CA GLU A 203 4.55 -32.79 -12.76
C GLU A 203 5.55 -33.62 -11.94
N PRO A 204 5.29 -34.95 -11.83
CA PRO A 204 5.86 -35.87 -10.84
C PRO A 204 7.36 -36.18 -11.04
#